data_a00525225e5d1eac2c53262503376c93
#
_entry.id   a00525225e5d1eac2c53262503376c93
#
_cell.length_a   1.000
_cell.length_b   1.000
_cell.length_c   1.000
_cell.angle_alpha   90.00
_cell.angle_beta   90.00
_cell.angle_gamma   90.00
#
_symmetry.space_group_name_H-M   'P 1'
#
loop_
_entity.id
_entity.type
_entity.pdbx_description
1 polymer ?
#
loop_
_entity_poly.entity_id
_entity_poly.type
_entity_poly.pdbx_seq_one_letter_code
_entity_poly.pdbx_strand_id
1 'polypeptide(L)'
;MNSIDASLLIWLNGLSGSVKIFDDLMRVIASDYLMPLVLSLSMFGLWFSGKTPFQRMTYQLTTLMGISALLISNAVVWLINSLWHRPRPFLDHPDELNLLFYSPTDPSFPANPVAIGFAVATAAWVVNRQFGWWLFVAASLFGFSRVYAGVFYPTDVVAGALVGIA
;
A
#
# COMPACT_ATOMS: atom_id res chain seq x y z
N MET A 1 -21.80 -3.00 7.61
CA MET A 1 -20.89 -2.92 6.44
C MET A 1 -21.51 -1.94 5.45
N ASN A 2 -20.75 -0.98 4.93
CA ASN A 2 -21.33 -0.04 3.96
C ASN A 2 -21.55 -0.76 2.65
N SER A 3 -22.81 -0.82 2.21
CA SER A 3 -23.21 -1.44 0.93
C SER A 3 -22.43 -0.86 -0.27
N ILE A 4 -22.04 0.41 -0.20
CA ILE A 4 -21.25 1.11 -1.22
C ILE A 4 -19.83 0.54 -1.34
N ASP A 5 -19.18 0.21 -0.22
CA ASP A 5 -17.82 -0.32 -0.19
C ASP A 5 -17.74 -1.71 -0.86
N ALA A 6 -18.69 -2.58 -0.52
CA ALA A 6 -18.83 -3.90 -1.15
C ALA A 6 -19.19 -3.79 -2.64
N SER A 7 -20.14 -2.91 -3.01
CA SER A 7 -20.54 -2.73 -4.41
C SER A 7 -19.40 -2.22 -5.29
N LEU A 8 -18.60 -1.25 -4.79
CA LEU A 8 -17.42 -0.76 -5.50
C LEU A 8 -16.35 -1.85 -5.69
N LEU A 9 -16.12 -2.65 -4.64
CA LEU A 9 -15.19 -3.76 -4.72
C LEU A 9 -15.64 -4.80 -5.75
N ILE A 10 -16.90 -5.26 -5.67
CA ILE A 10 -17.47 -6.28 -6.58
C ILE A 10 -17.42 -5.76 -8.02
N TRP A 11 -17.74 -4.49 -8.24
CA TRP A 11 -17.67 -3.89 -9.57
C TRP A 11 -16.23 -3.86 -10.11
N LEU A 12 -15.25 -3.44 -9.31
CA LEU A 12 -13.84 -3.41 -9.71
C LEU A 12 -13.27 -4.82 -9.94
N ASN A 13 -13.57 -5.73 -9.02
CA ASN A 13 -13.13 -7.12 -9.12
C ASN A 13 -13.83 -7.87 -10.26
N GLY A 14 -15.08 -7.51 -10.60
CA GLY A 14 -15.81 -8.07 -11.74
C GLY A 14 -15.17 -7.77 -13.11
N LEU A 15 -14.25 -6.82 -13.19
CA LEU A 15 -13.41 -6.59 -14.37
C LEU A 15 -12.29 -7.63 -14.52
N SER A 16 -11.98 -8.36 -13.44
CA SER A 16 -10.98 -9.43 -13.46
C SER A 16 -11.47 -10.61 -14.32
N GLY A 17 -10.54 -11.22 -15.04
CA GLY A 17 -10.84 -12.26 -16.03
C GLY A 17 -11.17 -11.74 -17.43
N SER A 18 -11.41 -10.44 -17.62
CA SER A 18 -11.73 -9.87 -18.93
C SER A 18 -10.50 -9.74 -19.84
N VAL A 19 -9.35 -9.35 -19.28
CA VAL A 19 -8.10 -9.16 -20.03
C VAL A 19 -6.94 -9.77 -19.25
N LYS A 20 -6.48 -10.94 -19.68
CA LYS A 20 -5.43 -11.72 -19.02
C LYS A 20 -4.16 -10.90 -18.74
N ILE A 21 -3.71 -10.09 -19.69
CA ILE A 21 -2.49 -9.27 -19.52
C ILE A 21 -2.66 -8.26 -18.38
N PHE A 22 -3.84 -7.67 -18.26
CA PHE A 22 -4.15 -6.73 -17.17
C PHE A 22 -4.21 -7.44 -15.82
N ASP A 23 -4.84 -8.63 -15.76
CA ASP A 23 -4.88 -9.44 -14.54
C ASP A 23 -3.48 -9.85 -14.07
N ASP A 24 -2.63 -10.30 -15.01
CA ASP A 24 -1.26 -10.68 -14.70
C ASP A 24 -0.44 -9.47 -14.21
N LEU A 25 -0.62 -8.28 -14.82
CA LEU A 25 -0.01 -7.04 -14.37
C LEU A 25 -0.48 -6.67 -12.95
N MET A 26 -1.80 -6.69 -12.70
CA MET A 26 -2.35 -6.37 -11.38
C MET A 26 -1.90 -7.37 -10.32
N ARG A 27 -1.77 -8.65 -10.67
CA ARG A 27 -1.24 -9.68 -9.77
C ARG A 27 0.22 -9.42 -9.40
N VAL A 28 1.06 -9.02 -10.36
CA VAL A 28 2.47 -8.67 -10.11
C VAL A 28 2.55 -7.44 -9.21
N ILE A 29 1.76 -6.40 -9.49
CA ILE A 29 1.74 -5.16 -8.68
C ILE A 29 1.21 -5.47 -7.26
N ALA A 30 0.16 -6.28 -7.14
CA ALA A 30 -0.41 -6.70 -5.86
C ALA A 30 0.51 -7.63 -5.05
N SER A 31 1.62 -8.12 -5.60
CA SER A 31 2.49 -9.06 -4.92
C SER A 31 3.14 -8.46 -3.67
N ASP A 32 3.40 -9.30 -2.66
CA ASP A 32 4.09 -8.91 -1.43
C ASP A 32 5.58 -8.61 -1.62
N TYR A 33 6.10 -8.80 -2.83
CA TYR A 33 7.52 -8.64 -3.14
C TYR A 33 7.82 -7.32 -3.85
N LEU A 34 6.99 -6.92 -4.85
CA LEU A 34 7.30 -5.80 -5.72
C LEU A 34 7.35 -4.48 -4.93
N MET A 35 6.32 -4.19 -4.13
CA MET A 35 6.25 -2.91 -3.40
C MET A 35 7.33 -2.79 -2.32
N PRO A 36 7.57 -3.79 -1.45
CA PRO A 36 8.70 -3.75 -0.52
C PRO A 36 10.05 -3.58 -1.22
N LEU A 37 10.25 -4.24 -2.37
CA LEU A 37 11.48 -4.07 -3.16
C LEU A 37 11.62 -2.64 -3.67
N VAL A 38 10.57 -2.06 -4.27
CA VAL A 38 10.57 -0.67 -4.78
C VAL A 38 10.85 0.30 -3.63
N LEU A 39 10.20 0.15 -2.48
CA LEU A 39 10.40 1.01 -1.32
C LEU A 39 11.83 0.90 -0.76
N SER A 40 12.34 -0.32 -0.63
CA SER A 40 13.70 -0.57 -0.14
C SER A 40 14.75 0.03 -1.07
N LEU A 41 14.63 -0.19 -2.38
CA LEU A 41 15.52 0.38 -3.38
C LEU A 41 15.41 1.92 -3.43
N SER A 42 14.21 2.46 -3.22
CA SER A 42 13.98 3.90 -3.14
C SER A 42 14.70 4.54 -1.94
N MET A 43 14.59 3.92 -0.76
CA MET A 43 15.28 4.37 0.44
C MET A 43 16.81 4.23 0.29
N PHE A 44 17.27 3.11 -0.27
CA PHE A 44 18.67 2.90 -0.56
C PHE A 44 19.20 3.93 -1.57
N GLY A 45 18.47 4.20 -2.64
CA GLY A 45 18.81 5.22 -3.62
C GLY A 45 18.92 6.61 -3.01
N LEU A 46 17.97 7.00 -2.15
CA LEU A 46 18.03 8.27 -1.43
C LEU A 46 19.28 8.38 -0.54
N TRP A 47 19.61 7.34 0.19
CA TRP A 47 20.76 7.32 1.09
C TRP A 47 22.07 7.71 0.38
N PHE A 48 22.25 7.31 -0.89
CA PHE A 48 23.47 7.55 -1.66
C PHE A 48 23.37 8.70 -2.67
N SER A 49 22.20 9.35 -2.81
CA SER A 49 21.99 10.37 -3.86
C SER A 49 22.65 11.73 -3.60
N GLY A 50 23.13 12.01 -2.40
CA GLY A 50 23.71 13.31 -2.03
C GLY A 50 25.03 13.60 -2.72
N LYS A 51 25.10 14.69 -3.51
CA LYS A 51 26.32 15.14 -4.21
C LYS A 51 27.23 16.01 -3.33
N THR A 52 26.67 16.74 -2.37
CA THR A 52 27.38 17.57 -1.41
C THR A 52 27.25 17.00 0.00
N PRO A 53 28.17 17.30 0.95
CA PRO A 53 28.04 16.83 2.33
C PRO A 53 26.72 17.20 2.97
N PHE A 54 26.22 18.41 2.73
CA PHE A 54 24.92 18.86 3.24
C PHE A 54 23.75 18.07 2.66
N GLN A 55 23.71 17.88 1.33
CA GLN A 55 22.69 17.07 0.69
C GLN A 55 22.71 15.61 1.16
N ARG A 56 23.91 15.05 1.32
CA ARG A 56 24.09 13.69 1.82
C ARG A 56 23.50 13.53 3.22
N MET A 57 23.81 14.45 4.13
CA MET A 57 23.24 14.46 5.48
C MET A 57 21.70 14.57 5.44
N THR A 58 21.15 15.47 4.63
CA THR A 58 19.71 15.65 4.49
C THR A 58 19.04 14.36 4.00
N TYR A 59 19.57 13.73 2.95
CA TYR A 59 18.98 12.51 2.40
C TYR A 59 19.09 11.32 3.35
N GLN A 60 20.19 11.21 4.08
CA GLN A 60 20.35 10.17 5.11
C GLN A 60 19.36 10.35 6.27
N LEU A 61 19.20 11.59 6.76
CA LEU A 61 18.18 11.88 7.78
C LEU A 61 16.77 11.56 7.29
N THR A 62 16.46 11.91 6.05
CA THR A 62 15.15 11.58 5.46
C THR A 62 14.94 10.08 5.34
N THR A 63 15.94 9.33 4.96
CA THR A 63 15.86 7.86 4.91
C THR A 63 15.57 7.29 6.30
N LEU A 64 16.27 7.79 7.33
CA LEU A 64 16.01 7.39 8.73
C LEU A 64 14.59 7.77 9.18
N MET A 65 14.12 8.98 8.83
CA MET A 65 12.74 9.40 9.08
C MET A 65 11.74 8.49 8.36
N GLY A 66 12.00 8.12 7.10
CA GLY A 66 11.15 7.19 6.34
C GLY A 66 11.07 5.80 6.97
N ILE A 67 12.19 5.28 7.46
CA ILE A 67 12.21 4.00 8.20
C ILE A 67 11.43 4.13 9.51
N SER A 68 11.59 5.23 10.24
CA SER A 68 10.83 5.48 11.48
C SER A 68 9.34 5.62 11.21
N ALA A 69 8.94 6.36 10.16
CA ALA A 69 7.55 6.51 9.74
C ALA A 69 6.91 5.17 9.36
N LEU A 70 7.65 4.32 8.63
CA LEU A 70 7.23 2.95 8.31
C LEU A 70 6.96 2.13 9.58
N LEU A 71 7.87 2.16 10.54
CA LEU A 71 7.73 1.42 11.79
C LEU A 71 6.54 1.93 12.62
N ILE A 72 6.38 3.25 12.72
CA ILE A 72 5.26 3.88 13.44
C ILE A 72 3.93 3.54 12.74
N SER A 73 3.85 3.70 11.42
CA SER A 73 2.67 3.36 10.64
C SER A 73 2.26 1.90 10.84
N ASN A 74 3.24 0.98 10.77
CA ASN A 74 3.00 -0.44 11.01
C ASN A 74 2.51 -0.71 12.45
N ALA A 75 3.07 -0.04 13.46
CA ALA A 75 2.64 -0.17 14.84
C ALA A 75 1.21 0.37 15.05
N VAL A 76 0.85 1.50 14.42
CA VAL A 76 -0.50 2.06 14.46
C VAL A 76 -1.50 1.11 13.81
N VAL A 77 -1.19 0.59 12.63
CA VAL A 77 -2.05 -0.39 11.95
C VAL A 77 -2.21 -1.65 12.80
N TRP A 78 -1.13 -2.18 13.37
CA TRP A 78 -1.18 -3.34 14.25
C TRP A 78 -2.10 -3.09 15.47
N LEU A 79 -2.00 -1.91 16.08
CA LEU A 79 -2.85 -1.52 17.19
C LEU A 79 -4.33 -1.46 16.79
N ILE A 80 -4.64 -0.85 15.64
CA ILE A 80 -6.02 -0.78 15.12
C ILE A 80 -6.53 -2.19 14.81
N ASN A 81 -5.73 -3.03 14.15
CA ASN A 81 -6.09 -4.42 13.83
C ASN A 81 -6.35 -5.27 15.07
N SER A 82 -5.63 -5.00 16.19
CA SER A 82 -5.85 -5.72 17.45
C SER A 82 -7.15 -5.32 18.15
N LEU A 83 -7.63 -4.10 17.89
CA LEU A 83 -8.88 -3.57 18.48
C LEU A 83 -10.10 -3.81 17.57
N TRP A 84 -9.88 -3.84 16.28
CA TRP A 84 -10.95 -3.96 15.27
C TRP A 84 -10.63 -5.02 14.24
N HIS A 85 -11.22 -6.20 14.41
CA HIS A 85 -11.08 -7.33 13.49
C HIS A 85 -12.11 -7.26 12.39
N ARG A 86 -11.79 -6.56 11.28
CA ARG A 86 -12.63 -6.57 10.08
C ARG A 86 -12.30 -7.80 9.22
N PRO A 87 -13.29 -8.65 8.88
CA PRO A 87 -13.05 -9.76 7.94
C PRO A 87 -12.67 -9.22 6.57
N ARG A 88 -11.94 -10.04 5.82
CA ARG A 88 -11.53 -9.68 4.45
C ARG A 88 -12.66 -9.93 3.46
N PRO A 89 -12.69 -9.18 2.32
CA PRO A 89 -13.78 -9.25 1.36
C PRO A 89 -14.07 -10.65 0.84
N PHE A 90 -13.04 -11.43 0.53
CA PHE A 90 -13.20 -12.80 0.00
C PHE A 90 -13.80 -13.79 1.01
N LEU A 91 -13.80 -13.47 2.31
CA LEU A 91 -14.49 -14.25 3.34
C LEU A 91 -15.98 -13.90 3.42
N ASP A 92 -16.31 -12.60 3.20
CA ASP A 92 -17.70 -12.12 3.25
C ASP A 92 -18.46 -12.38 1.96
N HIS A 93 -17.76 -12.43 0.80
CA HIS A 93 -18.32 -12.57 -0.54
C HIS A 93 -17.60 -13.66 -1.36
N PRO A 94 -17.56 -14.92 -0.90
CA PRO A 94 -16.76 -15.97 -1.54
C PRO A 94 -17.24 -16.33 -2.95
N ASP A 95 -18.55 -16.19 -3.23
CA ASP A 95 -19.15 -16.54 -4.51
C ASP A 95 -19.17 -15.38 -5.52
N GLU A 96 -18.92 -14.14 -5.06
CA GLU A 96 -19.02 -12.93 -5.87
C GLU A 96 -17.64 -12.38 -6.30
N LEU A 97 -16.55 -12.80 -5.63
CA LEU A 97 -15.23 -12.29 -5.85
C LEU A 97 -14.29 -13.30 -6.49
N ASN A 98 -13.59 -12.85 -7.52
CA ASN A 98 -12.49 -13.59 -8.12
C ASN A 98 -11.17 -13.21 -7.42
N LEU A 99 -10.70 -14.03 -6.48
CA LEU A 99 -9.47 -13.79 -5.75
C LEU A 99 -8.27 -14.05 -6.65
N LEU A 100 -7.60 -12.98 -7.09
CA LEU A 100 -6.39 -13.06 -7.92
C LEU A 100 -5.10 -13.24 -7.12
N PHE A 101 -5.20 -13.31 -5.81
CA PHE A 101 -4.08 -13.36 -4.86
C PHE A 101 -4.26 -14.52 -3.87
N TYR A 102 -3.25 -14.84 -3.06
CA TYR A 102 -3.47 -15.77 -1.96
C TYR A 102 -4.39 -15.16 -0.89
N SER A 103 -5.00 -15.96 -0.05
CA SER A 103 -5.89 -15.52 1.04
C SER A 103 -5.09 -15.23 2.31
N PRO A 104 -4.80 -13.95 2.63
CA PRO A 104 -4.17 -13.56 3.89
C PRO A 104 -5.11 -13.82 5.07
N THR A 105 -4.54 -14.09 6.24
CA THR A 105 -5.30 -14.47 7.47
C THR A 105 -5.46 -13.32 8.47
N ASP A 106 -4.72 -12.21 8.28
CA ASP A 106 -4.78 -11.02 9.10
C ASP A 106 -6.03 -10.14 8.79
N PRO A 107 -6.47 -9.29 9.73
CA PRO A 107 -7.61 -8.38 9.51
C PRO A 107 -7.40 -7.45 8.31
N SER A 108 -8.51 -7.03 7.65
CA SER A 108 -8.42 -6.20 6.45
C SER A 108 -8.23 -4.70 6.75
N PHE A 109 -8.68 -4.21 7.90
CA PHE A 109 -8.71 -2.77 8.20
C PHE A 109 -7.74 -2.36 9.31
N PRO A 110 -6.92 -1.31 9.07
CA PRO A 110 -6.61 -0.66 7.78
C PRO A 110 -5.61 -1.48 6.96
N ALA A 111 -5.50 -1.19 5.66
CA ALA A 111 -4.57 -1.91 4.77
C ALA A 111 -3.10 -1.59 5.11
N ASN A 112 -2.44 -2.44 5.89
CA ASN A 112 -1.06 -2.26 6.35
C ASN A 112 -0.06 -2.03 5.21
N PRO A 113 -0.03 -2.83 4.14
CA PRO A 113 0.96 -2.64 3.08
C PRO A 113 0.80 -1.29 2.35
N VAL A 114 -0.43 -0.75 2.32
CA VAL A 114 -0.69 0.58 1.76
C VAL A 114 -0.19 1.67 2.71
N ALA A 115 -0.44 1.53 4.01
CA ALA A 115 0.05 2.48 5.02
C ALA A 115 1.57 2.62 4.97
N ILE A 116 2.30 1.50 4.88
CA ILE A 116 3.76 1.48 4.71
C ILE A 116 4.18 2.23 3.44
N GLY A 117 3.52 1.96 2.31
CA GLY A 117 3.81 2.62 1.04
C GLY A 117 3.67 4.14 1.12
N PHE A 118 2.57 4.61 1.69
CA PHE A 118 2.30 6.04 1.85
C PHE A 118 3.22 6.71 2.88
N ALA A 119 3.60 6.04 3.96
CA ALA A 119 4.56 6.56 4.94
C ALA A 119 5.93 6.85 4.30
N VAL A 120 6.44 5.90 3.51
CA VAL A 120 7.72 6.08 2.78
C VAL A 120 7.59 7.17 1.72
N ALA A 121 6.47 7.23 0.98
CA ALA A 121 6.21 8.27 -0.01
C ALA A 121 6.19 9.67 0.62
N THR A 122 5.54 9.80 1.79
CA THR A 122 5.49 11.06 2.55
C THR A 122 6.88 11.51 2.99
N ALA A 123 7.68 10.61 3.57
CA ALA A 123 9.04 10.91 3.96
C ALA A 123 9.89 11.37 2.77
N ALA A 124 9.81 10.68 1.63
CA ALA A 124 10.51 11.07 0.42
C ALA A 124 10.04 12.42 -0.14
N TRP A 125 8.74 12.73 -0.05
CA TRP A 125 8.14 13.98 -0.51
C TRP A 125 8.70 15.21 0.21
N VAL A 126 8.99 15.09 1.50
CA VAL A 126 9.53 16.20 2.31
C VAL A 126 10.84 16.72 1.74
N VAL A 127 11.67 15.86 1.20
CA VAL A 127 13.00 16.23 0.67
C VAL A 127 13.03 16.42 -0.83
N ASN A 128 12.35 15.54 -1.54
CA ASN A 128 12.26 15.61 -3.01
C ASN A 128 10.82 15.36 -3.45
N ARG A 129 10.10 16.47 -3.72
CA ARG A 129 8.68 16.43 -4.11
C ARG A 129 8.42 15.60 -5.35
N GLN A 130 9.31 15.69 -6.36
CA GLN A 130 9.15 14.92 -7.60
C GLN A 130 9.32 13.43 -7.35
N PHE A 131 10.31 13.04 -6.57
CA PHE A 131 10.54 11.64 -6.21
C PHE A 131 9.42 11.08 -5.33
N GLY A 132 9.01 11.83 -4.29
CA GLY A 132 7.88 11.47 -3.44
C GLY A 132 6.58 11.31 -4.22
N TRP A 133 6.33 12.16 -5.23
CA TRP A 133 5.16 12.03 -6.11
C TRP A 133 5.13 10.68 -6.84
N TRP A 134 6.25 10.23 -7.38
CA TRP A 134 6.31 8.91 -8.03
C TRP A 134 6.05 7.77 -7.05
N LEU A 135 6.51 7.90 -5.80
CA LEU A 135 6.22 6.91 -4.76
C LEU A 135 4.73 6.94 -4.34
N PHE A 136 4.10 8.12 -4.28
CA PHE A 136 2.64 8.21 -4.07
C PHE A 136 1.85 7.54 -5.18
N VAL A 137 2.24 7.75 -6.44
CA VAL A 137 1.62 7.07 -7.59
C VAL A 137 1.79 5.55 -7.48
N ALA A 138 3.00 5.09 -7.16
CA ALA A 138 3.27 3.67 -6.98
C ALA A 138 2.46 3.06 -5.83
N ALA A 139 2.39 3.74 -4.66
CA ALA A 139 1.60 3.30 -3.51
C ALA A 139 0.10 3.28 -3.81
N SER A 140 -0.41 4.27 -4.56
CA SER A 140 -1.81 4.33 -5.00
C SER A 140 -2.14 3.19 -5.96
N LEU A 141 -1.27 2.94 -6.94
CA LEU A 141 -1.43 1.83 -7.88
C LEU A 141 -1.38 0.47 -7.17
N PHE A 142 -0.51 0.33 -6.19
CA PHE A 142 -0.45 -0.85 -5.34
C PHE A 142 -1.75 -1.03 -4.53
N GLY A 143 -2.26 0.02 -3.87
CA GLY A 143 -3.54 -0.03 -3.15
C GLY A 143 -4.70 -0.40 -4.07
N PHE A 144 -4.75 0.19 -5.28
CA PHE A 144 -5.73 -0.15 -6.29
C PHE A 144 -5.65 -1.63 -6.71
N SER A 145 -4.44 -2.14 -6.96
CA SER A 145 -4.24 -3.55 -7.35
C SER A 145 -4.72 -4.52 -6.28
N ARG A 146 -4.62 -4.17 -5.00
CA ARG A 146 -5.11 -4.98 -3.88
C ARG A 146 -6.64 -5.01 -3.81
N VAL A 147 -7.32 -3.89 -4.12
CA VAL A 147 -8.79 -3.85 -4.26
C VAL A 147 -9.21 -4.67 -5.47
N TYR A 148 -8.58 -4.46 -6.62
CA TYR A 148 -8.85 -5.21 -7.85
C TYR A 148 -8.69 -6.73 -7.65
N ALA A 149 -7.69 -7.15 -6.90
CA ALA A 149 -7.44 -8.56 -6.59
C ALA A 149 -8.41 -9.16 -5.54
N GLY A 150 -9.36 -8.39 -5.00
CA GLY A 150 -10.35 -8.87 -4.04
C GLY A 150 -9.83 -9.05 -2.60
N VAL A 151 -8.68 -8.46 -2.27
CA VAL A 151 -7.99 -8.66 -0.98
C VAL A 151 -8.41 -7.65 0.09
N PHE A 152 -8.67 -6.40 -0.31
CA PHE A 152 -9.04 -5.29 0.58
C PHE A 152 -10.26 -4.54 0.06
N TYR A 153 -11.06 -3.99 0.97
CA TYR A 153 -12.08 -3.02 0.60
C TYR A 153 -11.46 -1.66 0.24
N PRO A 154 -12.11 -0.86 -0.63
CA PRO A 154 -11.67 0.50 -0.94
C PRO A 154 -11.41 1.36 0.31
N THR A 155 -12.28 1.27 1.32
CA THR A 155 -12.12 2.02 2.58
C THR A 155 -10.91 1.59 3.39
N ASP A 156 -10.50 0.32 3.35
CA ASP A 156 -9.31 -0.18 4.03
C ASP A 156 -8.04 0.45 3.43
N VAL A 157 -8.03 0.59 2.10
CA VAL A 157 -6.93 1.22 1.34
C VAL A 157 -6.85 2.71 1.66
N VAL A 158 -7.99 3.41 1.67
CA VAL A 158 -8.03 4.84 2.04
C VAL A 158 -7.58 5.05 3.48
N ALA A 159 -8.06 4.23 4.42
CA ALA A 159 -7.63 4.30 5.81
C ALA A 159 -6.13 4.03 5.98
N GLY A 160 -5.60 3.03 5.29
CA GLY A 160 -4.18 2.74 5.26
C GLY A 160 -3.37 3.91 4.71
N ALA A 161 -3.80 4.52 3.60
CA ALA A 161 -3.16 5.71 3.04
C ALA A 161 -3.13 6.89 4.03
N LEU A 162 -4.24 7.16 4.71
CA LEU A 162 -4.32 8.22 5.73
C LEU A 162 -3.37 7.96 6.90
N VAL A 163 -3.29 6.73 7.41
CA VAL A 163 -2.33 6.36 8.47
C VAL A 163 -0.89 6.55 8.00
N GLY A 164 -0.58 6.25 6.74
CA GLY A 164 0.77 6.43 6.20
C GLY A 164 1.16 7.89 5.95
N ILE A 165 0.19 8.79 5.72
CA ILE A 165 0.45 10.21 5.49
C ILE A 165 0.57 10.98 6.82
N ALA A 166 -0.13 10.54 7.88
CA ALA A 166 -0.18 11.20 9.19
C ALA A 166 1.12 11.08 9.96
#